data_28c0267a6a881e62ade6cd7f6b203100
#
_entry.id   28c0267a6a881e62ade6cd7f6b203100
#
_cell.length_a   1.000
_cell.length_b   1.000
_cell.length_c   1.000
_cell.angle_alpha   90.00
_cell.angle_beta   90.00
_cell.angle_gamma   90.00
#
_symmetry.space_group_name_H-M   'P 1'
#
loop_
_entity.id
_entity.type
_entity.pdbx_description
1 polymer ?
#
loop_
_entity_poly.entity_id
_entity_poly.type
_entity_poly.pdbx_seq_one_letter_code
_entity_poly.pdbx_strand_id
1 'polypeptide(L)'
;YNSIGINGAGLYTYLDNEFFLRDLKQTPPDFFAFSVGTNDGFMPFEKFDPNVYKNNLEAMIKIVLEANPNCAILLTVPNDCYYKRRYPNKNTERQRKVIHELAKKYNTGVWDFHGFMGGLGSSYTWRNANLMRGDLIHFTKEGYHLKGELYIDAFLKYLNQKECELENVNF
;
A
#
# COMPACT_ATOMS: atom_id res chain seq x y z
N TYR A 1 5.92 -1.10 17.53
CA TYR A 1 5.86 -0.57 16.16
C TYR A 1 7.26 -0.58 15.55
N ASN A 2 7.38 -1.27 14.43
CA ASN A 2 8.60 -1.31 13.63
C ASN A 2 8.30 -0.72 12.25
N SER A 3 9.24 0.03 11.67
CA SER A 3 9.13 0.57 10.32
C SER A 3 10.33 0.08 9.50
N ILE A 4 10.05 -0.55 8.37
CA ILE A 4 11.05 -1.03 7.42
C ILE A 4 10.87 -0.22 6.14
N GLY A 5 11.64 0.86 6.01
CA GLY A 5 11.56 1.77 4.87
C GLY A 5 12.93 1.97 4.21
N ILE A 6 13.00 1.72 2.90
CA ILE A 6 14.19 1.98 2.08
C ILE A 6 13.80 2.99 0.99
N ASN A 7 14.55 4.07 0.89
CA ASN A 7 14.30 5.10 -0.11
C ASN A 7 14.47 4.52 -1.53
N GLY A 8 13.46 4.74 -2.38
CA GLY A 8 13.48 4.25 -3.76
C GLY A 8 13.20 2.74 -3.91
N ALA A 9 12.91 2.01 -2.82
CA ALA A 9 12.65 0.58 -2.90
C ALA A 9 11.36 0.25 -3.64
N GLY A 10 11.42 -0.77 -4.49
CA GLY A 10 10.29 -1.55 -4.97
C GLY A 10 10.20 -2.89 -4.23
N LEU A 11 9.20 -3.70 -4.54
CA LEU A 11 9.00 -5.03 -3.95
C LEU A 11 10.22 -5.93 -4.09
N TYR A 12 10.87 -5.88 -5.25
CA TYR A 12 12.09 -6.66 -5.53
C TYR A 12 13.22 -6.38 -4.55
N THR A 13 13.34 -5.14 -4.04
CA THR A 13 14.39 -4.76 -3.08
C THR A 13 14.29 -5.56 -1.78
N TYR A 14 13.08 -5.85 -1.35
CA TYR A 14 12.83 -6.66 -0.14
C TYR A 14 12.94 -8.16 -0.44
N LEU A 15 12.53 -8.60 -1.63
CA LEU A 15 12.63 -10.00 -2.05
C LEU A 15 14.09 -10.44 -2.25
N ASP A 16 14.95 -9.54 -2.72
CA ASP A 16 16.39 -9.80 -2.89
C ASP A 16 17.16 -9.74 -1.55
N ASN A 17 16.50 -9.32 -0.46
CA ASN A 17 17.12 -9.27 0.85
C ASN A 17 16.98 -10.62 1.55
N GLU A 18 18.06 -11.40 1.58
CA GLU A 18 18.12 -12.72 2.24
C GLU A 18 17.81 -12.69 3.74
N PHE A 19 17.95 -11.53 4.39
CA PHE A 19 17.70 -11.38 5.82
C PHE A 19 16.26 -11.01 6.15
N PHE A 20 15.46 -10.60 5.17
CA PHE A 20 14.11 -10.08 5.42
C PHE A 20 13.21 -11.08 6.16
N LEU A 21 13.13 -12.32 5.66
CA LEU A 21 12.37 -13.38 6.33
C LEU A 21 12.95 -13.73 7.71
N ARG A 22 14.30 -13.82 7.80
CA ARG A 22 14.98 -14.11 9.06
C ARG A 22 14.64 -13.08 10.13
N ASP A 23 14.70 -11.80 9.77
CA ASP A 23 14.45 -10.70 10.70
C ASP A 23 12.96 -10.66 11.11
N LEU A 24 12.04 -10.96 10.20
CA LEU A 24 10.62 -11.13 10.54
C LEU A 24 10.38 -12.30 11.49
N LYS A 25 11.11 -13.43 11.34
CA LYS A 25 11.01 -14.58 12.26
C LYS A 25 11.56 -14.30 13.66
N GLN A 26 12.50 -13.36 13.80
CA GLN A 26 13.00 -12.95 15.12
C GLN A 26 11.97 -12.12 15.89
N THR A 27 11.15 -11.34 15.18
CA THR A 27 10.09 -10.52 15.77
C THR A 27 8.85 -10.64 14.88
N PRO A 28 8.12 -11.77 14.96
CA PRO A 28 6.97 -12.03 14.10
C PRO A 28 5.90 -10.95 14.30
N PRO A 29 5.43 -10.30 13.24
CA PRO A 29 4.41 -9.26 13.37
C PRO A 29 3.02 -9.86 13.57
N ASP A 30 2.21 -9.30 14.47
CA ASP A 30 0.77 -9.59 14.57
C ASP A 30 -0.04 -8.84 13.50
N PHE A 31 0.49 -7.69 13.06
CA PHE A 31 -0.08 -6.86 12.00
C PHE A 31 1.03 -6.34 11.09
N PHE A 32 0.84 -6.48 9.78
CA PHE A 32 1.78 -5.99 8.77
C PHE A 32 1.08 -5.15 7.70
N ALA A 33 1.46 -3.87 7.58
CA ALA A 33 0.95 -3.00 6.54
C ALA A 33 1.97 -2.82 5.40
N PHE A 34 1.57 -3.20 4.19
CA PHE A 34 2.34 -2.95 2.97
C PHE A 34 2.03 -1.56 2.41
N SER A 35 2.99 -0.64 2.49
CA SER A 35 2.90 0.69 1.87
C SER A 35 3.98 0.84 0.80
N VAL A 36 3.88 0.02 -0.25
CA VAL A 36 4.84 -0.12 -1.35
C VAL A 36 4.13 -0.02 -2.70
N GLY A 37 4.88 -0.01 -3.80
CA GLY A 37 4.32 -0.08 -5.15
C GLY A 37 4.52 1.19 -5.98
N THR A 38 4.72 2.36 -5.39
CA THR A 38 4.98 3.59 -6.15
C THR A 38 6.19 3.43 -7.07
N ASN A 39 7.31 2.90 -6.55
CA ASN A 39 8.52 2.69 -7.36
C ASN A 39 8.37 1.56 -8.38
N ASP A 40 7.62 0.51 -8.04
CA ASP A 40 7.31 -0.59 -8.97
C ASP A 40 6.50 -0.10 -10.18
N GLY A 41 5.56 0.80 -9.95
CA GLY A 41 4.71 1.37 -11.00
C GLY A 41 5.31 2.59 -11.70
N PHE A 42 6.42 3.17 -11.22
CA PHE A 42 6.99 4.41 -11.75
C PHE A 42 7.83 4.17 -13.02
N MET A 43 7.15 3.72 -14.06
CA MET A 43 7.74 3.40 -15.35
C MET A 43 6.77 3.69 -16.52
N PRO A 44 7.23 3.68 -17.79
CA PRO A 44 6.33 3.76 -18.94
C PRO A 44 5.24 2.70 -18.88
N PHE A 45 4.04 3.06 -19.33
CA PHE A 45 2.86 2.19 -19.26
C PHE A 45 3.07 0.83 -19.92
N GLU A 46 3.79 0.81 -21.04
CA GLU A 46 4.05 -0.39 -21.84
C GLU A 46 5.10 -1.32 -21.19
N LYS A 47 5.87 -0.80 -20.24
CA LYS A 47 6.91 -1.57 -19.54
C LYS A 47 6.42 -2.19 -18.23
N PHE A 48 5.27 -1.75 -17.72
CA PHE A 48 4.71 -2.31 -16.49
C PHE A 48 3.98 -3.61 -16.79
N ASP A 49 4.47 -4.71 -16.22
CA ASP A 49 3.78 -6.00 -16.25
C ASP A 49 3.04 -6.24 -14.92
N PRO A 50 1.68 -6.25 -14.94
CA PRO A 50 0.89 -6.53 -13.75
C PRO A 50 1.14 -7.93 -13.15
N ASN A 51 1.54 -8.91 -13.96
CA ASN A 51 1.80 -10.27 -13.48
C ASN A 51 3.12 -10.32 -12.69
N VAL A 52 4.16 -9.60 -13.14
CA VAL A 52 5.40 -9.48 -12.38
C VAL A 52 5.14 -8.79 -11.05
N TYR A 53 4.39 -7.67 -11.07
CA TYR A 53 4.00 -6.97 -9.83
C TYR A 53 3.19 -7.87 -8.88
N LYS A 54 2.23 -8.63 -9.44
CA LYS A 54 1.41 -9.58 -8.68
C LYS A 54 2.27 -10.66 -8.02
N ASN A 55 3.17 -11.29 -8.78
CA ASN A 55 4.02 -12.34 -8.27
C ASN A 55 4.94 -11.83 -7.14
N ASN A 56 5.51 -10.64 -7.31
CA ASN A 56 6.35 -10.03 -6.28
C ASN A 56 5.55 -9.67 -5.01
N LEU A 57 4.38 -9.06 -5.14
CA LEU A 57 3.55 -8.74 -3.98
C LEU A 57 3.04 -10.00 -3.28
N GLU A 58 2.68 -11.02 -4.04
CA GLU A 58 2.27 -12.32 -3.49
C GLU A 58 3.41 -13.01 -2.75
N ALA A 59 4.64 -12.95 -3.28
CA ALA A 59 5.81 -13.49 -2.61
C ALA A 59 6.06 -12.78 -1.27
N MET A 60 5.93 -11.45 -1.23
CA MET A 60 6.04 -10.68 0.02
C MET A 60 4.98 -11.06 1.04
N ILE A 61 3.71 -11.24 0.61
CA ILE A 61 2.63 -11.72 1.49
C ILE A 61 2.99 -13.08 2.10
N LYS A 62 3.48 -14.01 1.27
CA LYS A 62 3.88 -15.35 1.73
C LYS A 62 5.03 -15.32 2.73
N ILE A 63 6.02 -14.43 2.55
CA ILE A 63 7.13 -14.25 3.50
C ILE A 63 6.60 -13.80 4.87
N VAL A 64 5.65 -12.86 4.90
CA VAL A 64 5.05 -12.40 6.17
C VAL A 64 4.26 -13.53 6.84
N LEU A 65 3.46 -14.29 6.07
CA LEU A 65 2.68 -15.42 6.59
C LEU A 65 3.55 -16.61 6.99
N GLU A 66 4.74 -16.77 6.40
CA GLU A 66 5.74 -17.76 6.85
C GLU A 66 6.34 -17.38 8.20
N ALA A 67 6.52 -16.09 8.46
CA ALA A 67 7.00 -15.61 9.76
C ALA A 67 5.92 -15.71 10.85
N ASN A 68 4.68 -15.36 10.53
CA ASN A 68 3.50 -15.53 11.40
C ASN A 68 2.25 -15.86 10.57
N PRO A 69 1.78 -17.11 10.56
CA PRO A 69 0.58 -17.52 9.80
C PRO A 69 -0.71 -16.80 10.23
N ASN A 70 -0.75 -16.23 11.43
CA ASN A 70 -1.89 -15.49 11.98
C ASN A 70 -1.73 -13.96 11.82
N CYS A 71 -0.70 -13.50 11.11
CA CYS A 71 -0.48 -12.07 10.91
C CYS A 71 -1.66 -11.44 10.15
N ALA A 72 -2.27 -10.41 10.75
CA ALA A 72 -3.22 -9.58 10.03
C ALA A 72 -2.48 -8.70 9.02
N ILE A 73 -2.88 -8.74 7.74
CA ILE A 73 -2.21 -8.02 6.67
C ILE A 73 -3.11 -6.92 6.11
N LEU A 74 -2.54 -5.73 5.93
CA LEU A 74 -3.14 -4.62 5.22
C LEU A 74 -2.33 -4.28 3.98
N LEU A 75 -2.96 -4.35 2.81
CA LEU A 75 -2.39 -3.89 1.55
C LEU A 75 -2.82 -2.44 1.31
N THR A 76 -1.90 -1.58 0.88
CA THR A 76 -2.27 -0.21 0.51
C THR A 76 -2.11 0.01 -0.99
N VAL A 77 -3.09 0.67 -1.61
CA VAL A 77 -2.96 1.11 -3.00
C VAL A 77 -2.11 2.39 -3.00
N PRO A 78 -1.03 2.46 -3.81
CA PRO A 78 -0.21 3.66 -3.93
C PRO A 78 -1.04 4.89 -4.30
N ASN A 79 -0.56 6.07 -3.92
CA ASN A 79 -1.19 7.32 -4.36
C ASN A 79 -1.10 7.52 -5.86
N ASP A 80 -2.01 8.34 -6.40
CA ASP A 80 -1.84 8.88 -7.75
C ASP A 80 -0.52 9.63 -7.86
N CYS A 81 0.13 9.51 -9.00
CA CYS A 81 1.37 10.23 -9.30
C CYS A 81 1.53 10.47 -10.79
N TYR A 82 2.50 11.31 -11.16
CA TYR A 82 2.80 11.61 -12.56
C TYR A 82 4.19 11.12 -12.96
N TYR A 83 4.23 10.23 -13.94
CA TYR A 83 5.50 9.80 -14.53
C TYR A 83 6.16 10.96 -15.26
N LYS A 84 7.40 11.24 -14.89
CA LYS A 84 8.19 12.39 -15.41
C LYS A 84 7.47 13.75 -15.28
N ARG A 85 6.62 13.93 -14.27
CA ARG A 85 5.81 15.15 -14.02
C ARG A 85 4.86 15.54 -15.17
N ARG A 86 4.68 14.68 -16.16
CA ARG A 86 3.96 15.00 -17.39
C ARG A 86 2.79 14.07 -17.65
N TYR A 87 2.96 12.81 -17.37
CA TYR A 87 1.97 11.80 -17.69
C TYR A 87 1.35 11.21 -16.43
N PRO A 88 0.01 11.22 -16.29
CA PRO A 88 -0.63 10.52 -15.17
C PRO A 88 -0.23 9.03 -15.21
N ASN A 89 0.19 8.51 -14.08
CA ASN A 89 0.71 7.14 -14.00
C ASN A 89 -0.43 6.12 -13.96
N LYS A 90 -0.88 5.68 -15.13
CA LYS A 90 -1.94 4.67 -15.27
C LYS A 90 -1.58 3.30 -14.70
N ASN A 91 -0.32 3.05 -14.36
CA ASN A 91 0.10 1.78 -13.75
C ASN A 91 -0.48 1.61 -12.35
N THR A 92 -0.74 2.71 -11.63
CA THR A 92 -1.38 2.65 -10.30
C THR A 92 -2.75 1.98 -10.36
N GLU A 93 -3.53 2.19 -11.43
CA GLU A 93 -4.82 1.50 -11.59
C GLU A 93 -4.66 0.00 -11.86
N ARG A 94 -3.58 -0.39 -12.55
CA ARG A 94 -3.24 -1.81 -12.74
C ARG A 94 -2.80 -2.44 -11.42
N GLN A 95 -1.97 -1.74 -10.63
CA GLN A 95 -1.57 -2.17 -9.29
C GLN A 95 -2.79 -2.31 -8.37
N ARG A 96 -3.71 -1.35 -8.40
CA ARG A 96 -4.96 -1.39 -7.63
C ARG A 96 -5.74 -2.67 -7.88
N LYS A 97 -5.91 -3.09 -9.15
CA LYS A 97 -6.59 -4.34 -9.51
C LYS A 97 -5.89 -5.56 -8.91
N VAL A 98 -4.57 -5.62 -9.03
CA VAL A 98 -3.74 -6.70 -8.46
C VAL A 98 -3.86 -6.74 -6.94
N ILE A 99 -3.80 -5.60 -6.28
CA ILE A 99 -3.91 -5.49 -4.82
C ILE A 99 -5.26 -6.03 -4.35
N HIS A 100 -6.37 -5.62 -4.97
CA HIS A 100 -7.69 -6.14 -4.62
C HIS A 100 -7.84 -7.64 -4.90
N GLU A 101 -7.25 -8.14 -5.98
CA GLU A 101 -7.25 -9.58 -6.28
C GLU A 101 -6.52 -10.38 -5.20
N LEU A 102 -5.31 -9.94 -4.81
CA LEU A 102 -4.52 -10.59 -3.77
C LEU A 102 -5.17 -10.46 -2.40
N ALA A 103 -5.76 -9.31 -2.10
CA ALA A 103 -6.49 -9.11 -0.86
C ALA A 103 -7.65 -10.12 -0.72
N LYS A 104 -8.42 -10.32 -1.78
CA LYS A 104 -9.47 -11.33 -1.79
C LYS A 104 -8.91 -12.76 -1.63
N LYS A 105 -7.79 -13.06 -2.30
CA LYS A 105 -7.15 -14.39 -2.25
C LYS A 105 -6.63 -14.73 -0.85
N TYR A 106 -6.03 -13.75 -0.15
CA TYR A 106 -5.38 -13.94 1.14
C TYR A 106 -6.22 -13.45 2.33
N ASN A 107 -7.47 -13.02 2.09
CA ASN A 107 -8.36 -12.45 3.10
C ASN A 107 -7.70 -11.32 3.91
N THR A 108 -7.06 -10.37 3.21
CA THR A 108 -6.36 -9.23 3.82
C THR A 108 -7.20 -7.96 3.72
N GLY A 109 -6.90 -6.97 4.58
CA GLY A 109 -7.46 -5.64 4.43
C GLY A 109 -6.88 -4.89 3.22
N VAL A 110 -7.62 -3.91 2.70
CA VAL A 110 -7.13 -2.96 1.68
C VAL A 110 -7.44 -1.54 2.12
N TRP A 111 -6.42 -0.69 2.08
CA TRP A 111 -6.60 0.75 2.12
C TRP A 111 -6.37 1.35 0.73
N ASP A 112 -7.47 1.62 0.04
CA ASP A 112 -7.44 2.16 -1.33
C ASP A 112 -7.25 3.68 -1.31
N PHE A 113 -6.03 4.12 -1.00
CA PHE A 113 -5.72 5.53 -0.95
C PHE A 113 -5.77 6.21 -2.33
N HIS A 114 -5.47 5.49 -3.42
CA HIS A 114 -5.65 6.03 -4.78
C HIS A 114 -7.09 6.44 -5.05
N GLY A 115 -8.04 5.56 -4.74
CA GLY A 115 -9.46 5.86 -4.89
C GLY A 115 -9.91 7.00 -3.99
N PHE A 116 -9.49 6.98 -2.73
CA PHE A 116 -9.80 8.03 -1.75
C PHE A 116 -9.25 9.41 -2.17
N MET A 117 -8.05 9.45 -2.71
CA MET A 117 -7.38 10.67 -3.20
C MET A 117 -8.12 11.31 -4.38
N GLY A 118 -8.97 10.56 -5.08
CA GLY A 118 -9.74 11.00 -6.26
C GLY A 118 -9.36 10.27 -7.55
N GLY A 119 -8.54 9.23 -7.48
CA GLY A 119 -8.14 8.42 -8.63
C GLY A 119 -7.12 9.09 -9.54
N LEU A 120 -7.08 8.63 -10.78
CA LEU A 120 -6.12 9.07 -11.79
C LEU A 120 -6.22 10.58 -12.06
N GLY A 121 -5.11 11.29 -11.92
CA GLY A 121 -5.01 12.73 -12.14
C GLY A 121 -5.23 13.58 -10.89
N SER A 122 -5.62 12.98 -9.77
CA SER A 122 -5.88 13.69 -8.51
C SER A 122 -4.65 14.38 -7.91
N SER A 123 -3.44 13.97 -8.28
CA SER A 123 -2.19 14.62 -7.85
C SER A 123 -2.17 16.13 -8.09
N TYR A 124 -2.76 16.62 -9.17
CA TYR A 124 -2.86 18.05 -9.41
C TYR A 124 -3.82 18.76 -8.44
N THR A 125 -4.93 18.13 -8.09
CA THR A 125 -5.86 18.66 -7.10
C THR A 125 -5.19 18.79 -5.74
N TRP A 126 -4.46 17.74 -5.33
CA TRP A 126 -3.71 17.73 -4.08
C TRP A 126 -2.55 18.74 -4.09
N ARG A 127 -1.86 18.89 -5.22
CA ARG A 127 -0.82 19.92 -5.38
C ARG A 127 -1.39 21.34 -5.27
N ASN A 128 -2.54 21.60 -5.92
CA ASN A 128 -3.18 22.90 -5.86
C ASN A 128 -3.68 23.26 -4.45
N ALA A 129 -3.97 22.25 -3.63
CA ALA A 129 -4.26 22.38 -2.21
C ALA A 129 -2.99 22.42 -1.32
N ASN A 130 -1.80 22.55 -1.90
CA ASN A 130 -0.50 22.51 -1.20
C ASN A 130 -0.23 21.23 -0.41
N LEU A 131 -0.88 20.11 -0.77
CA LEU A 131 -0.71 18.80 -0.12
C LEU A 131 0.29 17.91 -0.85
N MET A 132 0.64 18.21 -2.11
CA MET A 132 1.69 17.53 -2.87
C MET A 132 2.76 18.47 -3.36
N ARG A 133 3.99 17.94 -3.49
CA ARG A 133 5.12 18.67 -4.05
C ARG A 133 4.98 18.85 -5.56
N GLY A 134 5.78 19.75 -6.12
CA GLY A 134 5.81 20.01 -7.57
C GLY A 134 6.30 18.84 -8.43
N ASP A 135 6.83 17.78 -7.84
CA ASP A 135 7.18 16.54 -8.53
C ASP A 135 5.98 15.65 -8.86
N LEU A 136 4.81 15.91 -8.25
CA LEU A 136 3.57 15.15 -8.40
C LEU A 136 3.72 13.65 -8.00
N ILE A 137 4.60 13.37 -7.04
CA ILE A 137 4.87 12.03 -6.50
C ILE A 137 4.81 12.08 -4.98
N HIS A 138 5.53 13.04 -4.39
CA HIS A 138 5.68 13.15 -2.95
C HIS A 138 4.72 14.19 -2.36
N PHE A 139 4.25 13.93 -1.16
CA PHE A 139 3.44 14.87 -0.40
C PHE A 139 4.29 15.96 0.24
N THR A 140 3.67 17.09 0.56
CA THR A 140 4.22 18.06 1.52
C THR A 140 4.13 17.46 2.92
N LYS A 141 4.67 18.16 3.92
CA LYS A 141 4.51 17.75 5.32
C LYS A 141 3.04 17.68 5.70
N GLU A 142 2.27 18.67 5.32
CA GLU A 142 0.82 18.77 5.55
C GLU A 142 0.07 17.64 4.85
N GLY A 143 0.48 17.32 3.61
CA GLY A 143 -0.11 16.20 2.87
C GLY A 143 0.17 14.84 3.50
N TYR A 144 1.38 14.62 4.05
CA TYR A 144 1.68 13.40 4.80
C TYR A 144 0.91 13.34 6.12
N HIS A 145 0.73 14.45 6.83
CA HIS A 145 -0.11 14.50 8.03
C HIS A 145 -1.55 14.11 7.71
N LEU A 146 -2.16 14.77 6.72
CA LEU A 146 -3.53 14.45 6.29
C LEU A 146 -3.66 12.98 5.88
N LYS A 147 -2.70 12.45 5.10
CA LYS A 147 -2.69 11.04 4.72
C LYS A 147 -2.67 10.13 5.93
N GLY A 148 -1.89 10.46 6.96
CA GLY A 148 -1.82 9.70 8.20
C GLY A 148 -3.13 9.75 8.99
N GLU A 149 -3.75 10.92 9.12
CA GLU A 149 -5.05 11.10 9.77
C GLU A 149 -6.14 10.27 9.08
N LEU A 150 -6.22 10.35 7.76
CA LEU A 150 -7.17 9.57 6.96
C LEU A 150 -6.97 8.05 7.10
N TYR A 151 -5.71 7.61 7.20
CA TYR A 151 -5.40 6.21 7.44
C TYR A 151 -5.90 5.75 8.81
N ILE A 152 -5.59 6.51 9.86
CA ILE A 152 -6.02 6.19 11.23
C ILE A 152 -7.54 6.22 11.35
N ASP A 153 -8.20 7.23 10.79
CA ASP A 153 -9.67 7.31 10.79
C ASP A 153 -10.33 6.10 10.12
N ALA A 154 -9.79 5.68 8.96
CA ALA A 154 -10.29 4.50 8.26
C ALA A 154 -10.09 3.22 9.08
N PHE A 155 -8.93 3.10 9.72
CA PHE A 155 -8.57 1.95 10.54
C PHE A 155 -9.45 1.84 11.79
N LEU A 156 -9.64 2.96 12.52
CA LEU A 156 -10.50 3.00 13.71
C LEU A 156 -11.97 2.72 13.36
N LYS A 157 -12.47 3.27 12.26
CA LYS A 157 -13.84 2.98 11.79
C LYS A 157 -14.03 1.49 11.51
N TYR A 158 -13.05 0.85 10.88
CA TYR A 158 -13.10 -0.59 10.62
C TYR A 158 -13.12 -1.41 11.93
N LEU A 159 -12.27 -1.08 12.90
CA LEU A 159 -12.23 -1.76 14.20
C LEU A 159 -13.58 -1.62 14.94
N ASN A 160 -14.10 -0.41 15.03
CA ASN A 160 -15.40 -0.16 15.71
C ASN A 160 -16.55 -0.92 15.05
N GLN A 161 -16.57 -1.03 13.70
CA GLN A 161 -17.57 -1.83 13.00
C GLN A 161 -17.45 -3.31 13.34
N LYS A 162 -16.25 -3.84 13.46
CA LYS A 162 -16.01 -5.25 13.81
C LYS A 162 -16.40 -5.56 15.26
N GLU A 163 -16.15 -4.67 16.19
CA GLU A 163 -16.60 -4.81 17.56
C GLU A 163 -18.13 -4.89 17.63
N CYS A 164 -18.85 -3.97 16.98
CA CYS A 164 -20.31 -4.00 16.91
C CYS A 164 -20.86 -5.28 16.24
N GLU A 165 -20.21 -5.80 15.20
CA GLU A 165 -20.62 -7.08 14.57
C GLU A 165 -20.45 -8.25 15.53
N LEU A 166 -19.36 -8.31 16.31
CA LEU A 166 -19.08 -9.37 17.27
C LEU A 166 -20.05 -9.34 18.47
N GLU A 167 -20.40 -8.17 18.96
CA GLU A 167 -21.39 -8.00 20.02
C GLU A 167 -22.79 -8.48 19.60
N ASN A 168 -23.18 -8.24 18.34
CA ASN A 168 -24.50 -8.65 17.82
C ASN A 168 -24.59 -10.15 17.49
N VAL A 169 -23.50 -10.90 17.46
CA VAL A 169 -23.50 -12.36 17.24
C VAL A 169 -23.65 -13.15 18.55
N ASN A 170 -23.47 -12.50 19.70
CA ASN A 170 -23.53 -13.14 21.03
C ASN A 170 -24.89 -13.00 21.74
N PHE A 171 -25.98 -12.68 20.99
CA PHE A 171 -27.35 -12.66 21.49
C PHE A 171 -28.24 -13.66 20.78
#